data_4241f40f64e7754d866c52b39258e3dc
#
_entry.id   4241f40f64e7754d866c52b39258e3dc
#
_cell.length_a   1.000
_cell.length_b   1.000
_cell.length_c   1.000
_cell.angle_alpha   90.00
_cell.angle_beta   90.00
_cell.angle_gamma   90.00
#
_symmetry.space_group_name_H-M   'P 1'
#
loop_
_entity.id
_entity.type
_entity.pdbx_description
1 polymer ?
#
loop_
_entity_poly.entity_id
_entity_poly.type
_entity_poly.pdbx_seq_one_letter_code
_entity_poly.pdbx_strand_id
1 'polypeptide(L)'
;MTHVNVGTVDVYLIAPDPAGWEVLTLQRALSTRCPTAWETVHGRIEPGEAPEQAAVREVREETGLEVLRLYNVIVQPFYLHTLATVELAVVFAAFVDGAAPIALGEEHMLYEWLPPDAALERFVWPRERQALRDVLQLLGTGDAGAVEDVLRVF
;
A
#
# COMPACT_ATOMS: atom_id res chain seq x y z
N MET A 1 25.36 15.62 -3.04
CA MET A 1 25.41 14.37 -2.27
C MET A 1 23.99 13.78 -2.18
N THR A 2 23.88 12.50 -2.36
CA THR A 2 22.59 11.80 -2.23
C THR A 2 22.32 11.50 -0.76
N HIS A 3 21.10 11.76 -0.34
CA HIS A 3 20.63 11.50 1.02
C HIS A 3 19.76 10.23 1.04
N VAL A 4 19.69 9.59 2.20
CA VAL A 4 18.77 8.47 2.47
C VAL A 4 17.74 8.93 3.48
N ASN A 5 16.46 8.69 3.20
CA ASN A 5 15.36 9.09 4.06
C ASN A 5 14.34 7.97 4.22
N VAL A 6 13.87 7.75 5.44
CA VAL A 6 12.75 6.85 5.73
C VAL A 6 11.53 7.73 5.95
N GLY A 7 10.85 8.07 4.86
CA GLY A 7 9.82 9.11 4.91
C GLY A 7 8.46 8.72 4.39
N THR A 8 8.30 7.50 3.85
CA THR A 8 7.05 7.10 3.20
C THR A 8 6.60 5.70 3.59
N VAL A 9 5.30 5.46 3.44
CA VAL A 9 4.68 4.15 3.56
C VAL A 9 3.93 3.81 2.28
N ASP A 10 3.90 2.53 1.93
CA ASP A 10 2.99 1.97 0.95
C ASP A 10 2.12 0.93 1.65
N VAL A 11 0.82 0.92 1.37
CA VAL A 11 -0.10 -0.01 2.00
C VAL A 11 -0.94 -0.71 0.94
N TYR A 12 -0.81 -2.03 0.86
CA TYR A 12 -1.60 -2.87 -0.03
C TYR A 12 -2.83 -3.34 0.70
N LEU A 13 -4.02 -2.96 0.20
CA LEU A 13 -5.29 -3.29 0.83
C LEU A 13 -5.85 -4.56 0.23
N ILE A 14 -6.13 -5.53 1.09
CA ILE A 14 -6.60 -6.85 0.73
C ILE A 14 -7.98 -7.08 1.35
N ALA A 15 -8.93 -7.45 0.51
CA ALA A 15 -10.24 -7.90 0.93
C ALA A 15 -10.36 -9.40 0.69
N PRO A 16 -10.37 -10.24 1.73
CA PRO A 16 -10.65 -11.66 1.58
C PRO A 16 -12.07 -11.89 1.08
N ASP A 17 -12.22 -12.75 0.09
CA ASP A 17 -13.49 -13.17 -0.48
C ASP A 17 -13.48 -14.70 -0.60
N PRO A 18 -14.61 -15.42 -0.49
CA PRO A 18 -14.66 -16.86 -0.67
C PRO A 18 -14.11 -17.37 -2.00
N ALA A 19 -14.16 -16.53 -3.05
CA ALA A 19 -13.60 -16.84 -4.38
C ALA A 19 -12.09 -16.52 -4.49
N GLY A 20 -11.48 -15.92 -3.47
CA GLY A 20 -10.09 -15.49 -3.45
C GLY A 20 -9.94 -14.07 -2.92
N TRP A 21 -8.74 -13.53 -3.01
CA TRP A 21 -8.50 -12.17 -2.58
C TRP A 21 -8.83 -11.15 -3.67
N GLU A 22 -9.24 -9.98 -3.22
CA GLU A 22 -9.25 -8.77 -4.05
C GLU A 22 -8.27 -7.75 -3.47
N VAL A 23 -7.62 -7.03 -4.36
CA VAL A 23 -6.64 -5.98 -4.04
C VAL A 23 -7.19 -4.66 -4.53
N LEU A 24 -7.14 -3.64 -3.67
CA LEU A 24 -7.60 -2.30 -4.04
C LEU A 24 -6.57 -1.61 -4.92
N THR A 25 -7.02 -1.06 -6.03
CA THR A 25 -6.23 -0.22 -6.92
C THR A 25 -6.86 1.17 -6.99
N LEU A 26 -6.03 2.20 -6.96
CA LEU A 26 -6.43 3.60 -6.93
C LEU A 26 -5.87 4.33 -8.14
N GLN A 27 -6.70 5.11 -8.84
CA GLN A 27 -6.24 5.92 -9.96
C GLN A 27 -6.03 7.36 -9.54
N ARG A 28 -4.84 7.89 -9.81
CA ARG A 28 -4.48 9.27 -9.46
C ARG A 28 -5.32 10.28 -10.22
N ALA A 29 -5.75 11.31 -9.49
CA ALA A 29 -6.56 12.41 -10.03
C ALA A 29 -5.76 13.27 -11.01
N LEU A 30 -6.49 13.93 -11.93
CA LEU A 30 -5.89 14.75 -13.00
C LEU A 30 -5.07 15.94 -12.47
N SER A 31 -5.38 16.43 -11.27
CA SER A 31 -4.69 17.57 -10.63
C SER A 31 -3.39 17.18 -9.90
N THR A 32 -3.04 15.91 -9.86
CA THR A 32 -1.86 15.39 -9.15
C THR A 32 -0.70 15.11 -10.10
N ARG A 33 0.47 14.80 -9.53
CA ARG A 33 1.57 14.22 -10.30
C ARG A 33 1.21 12.84 -10.82
N CYS A 34 1.72 12.48 -11.98
CA CYS A 34 1.44 11.20 -12.63
C CYS A 34 -0.07 10.93 -12.75
N PRO A 35 -0.84 11.88 -13.33
CA PRO A 35 -2.29 11.72 -13.42
C PRO A 35 -2.65 10.45 -14.19
N THR A 36 -3.75 9.82 -13.81
CA THR A 36 -4.26 8.55 -14.34
C THR A 36 -3.44 7.30 -14.00
N ALA A 37 -2.29 7.42 -13.37
CA ALA A 37 -1.53 6.25 -12.92
C ALA A 37 -2.29 5.47 -11.84
N TRP A 38 -2.30 4.16 -11.95
CA TRP A 38 -2.87 3.26 -10.95
C TRP A 38 -1.81 2.86 -9.95
N GLU A 39 -2.16 2.96 -8.67
CA GLU A 39 -1.24 2.74 -7.56
C GLU A 39 -1.94 2.18 -6.33
N THR A 40 -1.16 1.80 -5.33
CA THR A 40 -1.67 1.47 -3.99
C THR A 40 -1.71 2.73 -3.11
N VAL A 41 -2.19 2.59 -1.88
CA VAL A 41 -2.12 3.67 -0.88
C VAL A 41 -0.66 4.02 -0.62
N HIS A 42 -0.33 5.30 -0.73
CA HIS A 42 1.02 5.82 -0.52
C HIS A 42 0.95 7.15 0.21
N GLY A 43 1.79 7.34 1.20
CA GLY A 43 1.82 8.61 1.92
C GLY A 43 3.09 8.84 2.70
N ARG A 44 3.21 10.05 3.26
CA ARG A 44 4.36 10.45 4.06
C ARG A 44 4.16 10.09 5.52
N ILE A 45 5.28 9.73 6.16
CA ILE A 45 5.34 9.60 7.61
C ILE A 45 5.49 11.01 8.19
N GLU A 46 4.59 11.39 9.10
CA GLU A 46 4.63 12.70 9.75
C GLU A 46 5.65 12.72 10.90
N PRO A 47 6.16 13.92 11.29
CA PRO A 47 7.08 14.02 12.42
C PRO A 47 6.50 13.41 13.70
N GLY A 48 7.26 12.51 14.33
CA GLY A 48 6.84 11.81 15.55
C GLY A 48 5.88 10.64 15.33
N GLU A 49 5.52 10.36 14.09
CA GLU A 49 4.64 9.25 13.73
C GLU A 49 5.47 7.99 13.43
N ALA A 50 5.04 6.83 13.93
CA ALA A 50 5.63 5.57 13.51
C ALA A 50 5.09 5.15 12.13
N PRO A 51 5.86 4.38 11.32
CA PRO A 51 5.39 3.95 10.01
C PRO A 51 4.04 3.23 10.01
N GLU A 52 3.78 2.37 10.98
CA GLU A 52 2.50 1.66 11.11
C GLU A 52 1.33 2.60 11.45
N GLN A 53 1.58 3.69 12.17
CA GLN A 53 0.57 4.73 12.42
C GLN A 53 0.26 5.51 11.14
N ALA A 54 1.31 5.86 10.38
CA ALA A 54 1.16 6.49 9.07
C ALA A 54 0.36 5.61 8.12
N ALA A 55 0.63 4.30 8.10
CA ALA A 55 -0.10 3.35 7.26
C ALA A 55 -1.60 3.37 7.55
N VAL A 56 -2.00 3.28 8.81
CA VAL A 56 -3.42 3.32 9.21
C VAL A 56 -4.06 4.67 8.87
N ARG A 57 -3.36 5.77 9.12
CA ARG A 57 -3.85 7.13 8.81
C ARG A 57 -4.05 7.31 7.32
N GLU A 58 -3.08 6.94 6.49
CA GLU A 58 -3.16 7.09 5.03
C GLU A 58 -4.28 6.23 4.42
N VAL A 59 -4.48 5.01 4.90
CA VAL A 59 -5.61 4.17 4.48
C VAL A 59 -6.93 4.89 4.75
N ARG A 60 -7.10 5.45 5.94
CA ARG A 60 -8.32 6.18 6.30
C ARG A 60 -8.51 7.44 5.46
N GLU A 61 -7.44 8.22 5.25
CA GLU A 61 -7.51 9.47 4.49
C GLU A 61 -7.80 9.23 3.01
N GLU A 62 -7.18 8.22 2.41
CA GLU A 62 -7.31 7.96 0.98
C GLU A 62 -8.54 7.13 0.61
N THR A 63 -9.05 6.30 1.52
CA THR A 63 -10.13 5.34 1.20
C THR A 63 -11.31 5.36 2.15
N GLY A 64 -11.16 5.91 3.34
CA GLY A 64 -12.17 5.82 4.40
C GLY A 64 -12.28 4.45 5.07
N LEU A 65 -11.45 3.48 4.67
CA LEU A 65 -11.51 2.12 5.21
C LEU A 65 -10.80 2.01 6.57
N GLU A 66 -11.28 1.05 7.36
CA GLU A 66 -10.65 0.65 8.61
C GLU A 66 -9.72 -0.55 8.37
N VAL A 67 -8.52 -0.48 8.93
CA VAL A 67 -7.57 -1.59 8.90
C VAL A 67 -7.92 -2.58 10.01
N LEU A 68 -8.26 -3.82 9.63
CA LEU A 68 -8.64 -4.87 10.55
C LEU A 68 -7.44 -5.69 11.02
N ARG A 69 -6.43 -5.85 10.16
CA ARG A 69 -5.22 -6.60 10.42
C ARG A 69 -4.10 -6.01 9.58
N LEU A 70 -2.94 -5.77 10.18
CA LEU A 70 -1.81 -5.10 9.53
C LEU A 70 -0.54 -5.94 9.64
N TYR A 71 0.15 -6.08 8.50
CA TYR A 71 1.46 -6.72 8.43
C TYR A 71 2.51 -5.75 7.89
N ASN A 72 3.69 -5.76 8.50
CA ASN A 72 4.88 -5.19 7.90
C ASN A 72 5.49 -6.24 6.95
N VAL A 73 5.73 -5.90 5.70
CA VAL A 73 6.16 -6.87 4.69
C VAL A 73 7.63 -6.69 4.32
N ILE A 74 8.02 -5.49 3.91
CA ILE A 74 9.37 -5.19 3.41
C ILE A 74 9.62 -3.68 3.47
N VAL A 75 10.88 -3.27 3.28
CA VAL A 75 11.23 -1.88 3.01
C VAL A 75 11.80 -1.82 1.60
N GLN A 76 11.29 -0.87 0.78
CA GLN A 76 11.73 -0.71 -0.60
C GLN A 76 12.39 0.65 -0.82
N PRO A 77 13.57 0.69 -1.44
CA PRO A 77 14.18 1.94 -1.86
C PRO A 77 13.64 2.41 -3.21
N PHE A 78 13.54 3.73 -3.39
CA PHE A 78 13.38 4.36 -4.69
C PHE A 78 14.09 5.72 -4.71
N TYR A 79 14.55 6.12 -5.90
CA TYR A 79 15.37 7.32 -6.03
C TYR A 79 14.58 8.48 -6.63
N LEU A 80 14.64 9.62 -5.97
CA LEU A 80 14.06 10.89 -6.44
C LEU A 80 15.19 11.81 -6.89
N HIS A 81 15.46 11.86 -8.20
CA HIS A 81 16.56 12.61 -8.75
C HIS A 81 16.44 14.13 -8.53
N THR A 82 15.22 14.64 -8.51
CA THR A 82 14.95 16.07 -8.26
C THR A 82 15.34 16.53 -6.86
N LEU A 83 15.39 15.60 -5.90
CA LEU A 83 15.74 15.85 -4.50
C LEU A 83 17.09 15.24 -4.12
N ALA A 84 17.75 14.55 -5.05
CA ALA A 84 18.96 13.76 -4.79
C ALA A 84 18.81 12.83 -3.57
N THR A 85 17.65 12.19 -3.44
CA THR A 85 17.29 11.41 -2.26
C THR A 85 16.91 9.99 -2.64
N VAL A 86 17.44 9.00 -1.89
CA VAL A 86 16.93 7.64 -1.84
C VAL A 86 15.88 7.57 -0.73
N GLU A 87 14.63 7.42 -1.11
CA GLU A 87 13.54 7.17 -0.17
C GLU A 87 13.44 5.68 0.14
N LEU A 88 13.24 5.38 1.40
CA LEU A 88 12.90 4.02 1.86
C LEU A 88 11.43 4.01 2.22
N ALA A 89 10.61 3.31 1.42
CA ALA A 89 9.21 3.12 1.70
C ALA A 89 9.02 1.89 2.59
N VAL A 90 8.39 2.07 3.74
CA VAL A 90 7.99 0.95 4.59
C VAL A 90 6.70 0.38 4.04
N VAL A 91 6.71 -0.89 3.65
CA VAL A 91 5.61 -1.56 2.95
C VAL A 91 4.79 -2.38 3.92
N PHE A 92 3.48 -2.15 3.90
CA PHE A 92 2.49 -2.87 4.70
C PHE A 92 1.46 -3.56 3.82
N ALA A 93 0.90 -4.65 4.32
CA ALA A 93 -0.32 -5.25 3.83
C ALA A 93 -1.41 -5.10 4.89
N ALA A 94 -2.55 -4.57 4.50
CA ALA A 94 -3.69 -4.33 5.37
C ALA A 94 -4.90 -5.12 4.91
N PHE A 95 -5.45 -5.94 5.79
CA PHE A 95 -6.73 -6.61 5.56
C PHE A 95 -7.86 -5.67 5.98
N VAL A 96 -8.83 -5.52 5.08
CA VAL A 96 -9.98 -4.63 5.26
C VAL A 96 -11.28 -5.35 4.89
N ASP A 97 -12.41 -4.77 5.27
CA ASP A 97 -13.72 -5.24 4.83
C ASP A 97 -14.01 -4.71 3.41
N GLY A 98 -14.01 -5.60 2.42
CA GLY A 98 -14.28 -5.23 1.02
C GLY A 98 -15.72 -4.79 0.75
N ALA A 99 -16.65 -5.05 1.68
CA ALA A 99 -18.03 -4.56 1.58
C ALA A 99 -18.20 -3.16 2.17
N ALA A 100 -17.21 -2.64 2.90
CA ALA A 100 -17.26 -1.29 3.45
C ALA A 100 -17.23 -0.24 2.33
N PRO A 101 -17.96 0.89 2.48
CA PRO A 101 -17.95 1.94 1.48
C PRO A 101 -16.58 2.62 1.40
N ILE A 102 -16.17 2.96 0.18
CA ILE A 102 -14.93 3.71 -0.06
C ILE A 102 -15.28 5.18 -0.28
N ALA A 103 -14.57 6.04 0.44
CA ALA A 103 -14.62 7.49 0.28
C ALA A 103 -13.22 7.97 -0.13
N LEU A 104 -13.02 8.23 -1.42
CA LEU A 104 -11.73 8.66 -1.95
C LEU A 104 -11.35 10.06 -1.44
N GLY A 105 -10.07 10.22 -1.11
CA GLY A 105 -9.46 11.53 -0.90
C GLY A 105 -9.24 12.26 -2.23
N GLU A 106 -8.68 13.47 -2.16
CA GLU A 106 -8.47 14.33 -3.34
C GLU A 106 -7.40 13.83 -4.31
N GLU A 107 -6.52 12.95 -3.85
CA GLU A 107 -5.40 12.44 -4.65
C GLU A 107 -5.84 11.41 -5.70
N HIS A 108 -6.98 10.79 -5.52
CA HIS A 108 -7.48 9.72 -6.38
C HIS A 108 -8.89 10.02 -6.88
N MET A 109 -9.16 9.67 -8.14
CA MET A 109 -10.45 9.89 -8.77
C MET A 109 -11.27 8.63 -8.98
N LEU A 110 -10.63 7.46 -9.03
CA LEU A 110 -11.29 6.16 -9.21
C LEU A 110 -10.62 5.11 -8.33
N TYR A 111 -11.38 4.07 -8.04
CA TYR A 111 -10.86 2.86 -7.41
C TYR A 111 -11.45 1.63 -8.07
N GLU A 112 -10.76 0.52 -7.95
CA GLU A 112 -11.25 -0.78 -8.41
C GLU A 112 -10.64 -1.89 -7.57
N TRP A 113 -11.52 -2.78 -7.09
CA TRP A 113 -11.10 -4.03 -6.48
C TRP A 113 -10.81 -5.04 -7.59
N LEU A 114 -9.61 -5.61 -7.60
CA LEU A 114 -9.17 -6.55 -8.62
C LEU A 114 -8.62 -7.84 -8.00
N PRO A 115 -8.80 -8.99 -8.68
CA PRO A 115 -8.03 -10.18 -8.35
C PRO A 115 -6.52 -9.87 -8.38
N PRO A 116 -5.69 -10.58 -7.61
CA PRO A 116 -4.26 -10.27 -7.50
C PRO A 116 -3.52 -10.17 -8.84
N ASP A 117 -3.77 -11.08 -9.78
CA ASP A 117 -3.11 -11.05 -11.10
C ASP A 117 -3.46 -9.79 -11.89
N ALA A 118 -4.72 -9.38 -11.86
CA ALA A 118 -5.17 -8.17 -12.53
C ALA A 118 -4.60 -6.91 -11.85
N ALA A 119 -4.49 -6.90 -10.52
CA ALA A 119 -3.87 -5.81 -9.78
C ALA A 119 -2.38 -5.68 -10.13
N LEU A 120 -1.64 -6.79 -10.24
CA LEU A 120 -0.24 -6.80 -10.67
C LEU A 120 -0.06 -6.14 -12.04
N GLU A 121 -0.96 -6.41 -12.98
CA GLU A 121 -0.93 -5.78 -14.31
C GLU A 121 -1.33 -4.30 -14.27
N ARG A 122 -2.25 -3.93 -13.39
CA ARG A 122 -2.79 -2.58 -13.26
C ARG A 122 -1.80 -1.60 -12.67
N PHE A 123 -1.06 -1.98 -11.63
CA PHE A 123 -0.08 -1.10 -10.99
C PHE A 123 1.01 -0.66 -11.95
N VAL A 124 1.24 0.65 -12.02
CA VAL A 124 2.19 1.25 -12.95
C VAL A 124 3.63 1.11 -12.45
N TRP A 125 3.85 1.25 -11.15
CA TRP A 125 5.19 1.28 -10.59
C TRP A 125 5.78 -0.13 -10.47
N PRO A 126 6.98 -0.38 -11.02
CA PRO A 126 7.63 -1.69 -10.89
C PRO A 126 7.82 -2.15 -9.44
N ARG A 127 8.16 -1.23 -8.54
CA ARG A 127 8.31 -1.55 -7.12
C ARG A 127 7.00 -1.99 -6.47
N GLU A 128 5.85 -1.43 -6.89
CA GLU A 128 4.55 -1.83 -6.36
C GLU A 128 4.16 -3.23 -6.84
N ARG A 129 4.46 -3.57 -8.09
CA ARG A 129 4.27 -4.93 -8.59
C ARG A 129 5.10 -5.94 -7.81
N GLN A 130 6.36 -5.60 -7.55
CA GLN A 130 7.23 -6.47 -6.75
C GLN A 130 6.72 -6.62 -5.32
N ALA A 131 6.32 -5.53 -4.68
CA ALA A 131 5.78 -5.56 -3.32
C ALA A 131 4.50 -6.41 -3.24
N LEU A 132 3.60 -6.29 -4.22
CA LEU A 132 2.39 -7.13 -4.24
C LEU A 132 2.74 -8.62 -4.37
N ARG A 133 3.75 -8.97 -5.19
CA ARG A 133 4.23 -10.36 -5.25
C ARG A 133 4.74 -10.84 -3.90
N ASP A 134 5.49 -10.02 -3.19
CA ASP A 134 5.98 -10.34 -1.84
C ASP A 134 4.83 -10.52 -0.84
N VAL A 135 3.83 -9.66 -0.90
CA VAL A 135 2.60 -9.78 -0.09
C VAL A 135 1.89 -11.10 -0.34
N LEU A 136 1.69 -11.44 -1.62
CA LEU A 136 1.00 -12.68 -2.00
C LEU A 136 1.78 -13.92 -1.59
N GLN A 137 3.10 -13.90 -1.72
CA GLN A 137 3.95 -15.00 -1.30
C GLN A 137 3.92 -15.18 0.22
N LEU A 138 3.98 -14.08 0.97
CA LEU A 138 4.01 -14.11 2.43
C LEU A 138 2.68 -14.52 3.05
N LEU A 139 1.58 -13.95 2.56
CA LEU A 139 0.27 -13.98 3.21
C LEU A 139 -0.78 -14.80 2.46
N GLY A 140 -0.43 -15.38 1.31
CA GLY A 140 -1.38 -16.06 0.42
C GLY A 140 -2.13 -17.24 1.01
N THR A 141 -1.64 -17.80 2.13
CA THR A 141 -2.33 -18.85 2.88
C THR A 141 -3.23 -18.31 4.00
N GLY A 142 -3.30 -16.98 4.16
CA GLY A 142 -4.16 -16.30 5.14
C GLY A 142 -3.42 -15.58 6.24
N ASP A 143 -2.22 -16.02 6.60
CA ASP A 143 -1.34 -15.39 7.59
C ASP A 143 0.13 -15.58 7.19
N ALA A 144 1.07 -15.07 8.01
CA ALA A 144 2.49 -15.14 7.74
C ALA A 144 3.16 -16.41 8.30
N GLY A 145 2.39 -17.40 8.74
CA GLY A 145 2.90 -18.69 9.20
C GLY A 145 3.99 -18.56 10.26
N ALA A 146 5.17 -19.14 9.99
CA ALA A 146 6.28 -19.17 10.94
C ALA A 146 6.83 -17.79 11.34
N VAL A 147 6.57 -16.74 10.55
CA VAL A 147 7.05 -15.38 10.82
C VAL A 147 5.94 -14.42 11.28
N GLU A 148 4.76 -14.96 11.55
CA GLU A 148 3.58 -14.20 12.01
C GLU A 148 3.90 -13.29 13.20
N ASP A 149 4.60 -13.83 14.20
CA ASP A 149 4.94 -13.10 15.43
C ASP A 149 5.78 -11.84 15.18
N VAL A 150 6.63 -11.88 14.15
CA VAL A 150 7.52 -10.75 13.84
C VAL A 150 6.84 -9.74 12.91
N LEU A 151 6.04 -10.21 11.96
CA LEU A 151 5.54 -9.35 10.88
C LEU A 151 4.14 -8.79 11.12
N ARG A 152 3.34 -9.44 11.93
CA ARG A 152 2.02 -8.92 12.27
C ARG A 152 2.14 -7.76 13.25
N VAL A 153 1.57 -6.61 12.89
CA VAL A 153 1.53 -5.41 13.74
C VAL A 153 0.36 -5.50 14.72
N PHE A 154 -0.83 -5.82 14.21
CA PHE A 154 -2.03 -6.12 15.01
C PHE A 154 -3.03 -6.95 14.21
#